data_c4723e9c5dde8d46320ec3f83b661b79
#
_entry.id   c4723e9c5dde8d46320ec3f83b661b79
#
_cell.length_a   1.000
_cell.length_b   1.000
_cell.length_c   1.000
_cell.angle_alpha   90.00
_cell.angle_beta   90.00
_cell.angle_gamma   90.00
#
_symmetry.space_group_name_H-M   'P 1'
#
loop_
_entity.id
_entity.type
_entity.pdbx_description
1 polymer ?
#
loop_
_entity_poly.entity_id
_entity_poly.type
_entity_poly.pdbx_seq_one_letter_code
_entity_poly.pdbx_strand_id
1 'polypeptide(L)'
;MERVRLVDWLKSERDQHVGGGLYYNSQILFAYNSNHMEGSTLSPEQTAQLFNTGAVLPDNINDEIRADDVAETTNHFNAFNWVLDHIDDPVNKSLVCSLHGILKRGTSQEFDANRNVGGYKIVPNVISQLEGIHTVLPADVPL
;
A
#
# COMPACT_ATOMS: atom_id res chain seq x y z
N MET A 1 21.53 28.13 6.66
CA MET A 1 21.08 26.98 5.84
C MET A 1 19.70 26.57 6.32
N GLU A 2 18.70 26.82 5.53
CA GLU A 2 17.33 26.46 5.84
C GLU A 2 17.17 24.93 5.77
N ARG A 3 16.63 24.33 6.84
CA ARG A 3 16.41 22.89 6.87
C ARG A 3 15.08 22.59 6.18
N VAL A 4 15.16 21.96 5.00
CA VAL A 4 13.98 21.47 4.29
C VAL A 4 13.51 20.18 4.97
N ARG A 5 12.21 20.08 5.29
CA ARG A 5 11.63 18.84 5.79
C ARG A 5 11.66 17.79 4.68
N LEU A 6 11.92 16.53 5.05
CA LEU A 6 11.91 15.41 4.08
C LEU A 6 10.57 15.33 3.32
N VAL A 7 9.47 15.53 4.02
CA VAL A 7 8.13 15.49 3.41
C VAL A 7 7.93 16.58 2.37
N ASP A 8 8.45 17.78 2.61
CA ASP A 8 8.34 18.89 1.67
C ASP A 8 9.19 18.65 0.41
N TRP A 9 10.34 17.99 0.58
CA TRP A 9 11.16 17.53 -0.54
C TRP A 9 10.42 16.50 -1.39
N LEU A 10 9.86 15.46 -0.76
CA LEU A 10 9.10 14.42 -1.46
C LEU A 10 7.90 14.99 -2.21
N LYS A 11 7.15 15.90 -1.60
CA LYS A 11 6.02 16.59 -2.24
C LYS A 11 6.49 17.43 -3.43
N SER A 12 7.60 18.13 -3.29
CA SER A 12 8.16 18.96 -4.37
C SER A 12 8.56 18.11 -5.58
N GLU A 13 9.24 16.99 -5.36
CA GLU A 13 9.61 16.07 -6.45
C GLU A 13 8.36 15.45 -7.12
N ARG A 14 7.36 15.07 -6.32
CA ARG A 14 6.07 14.59 -6.83
C ARG A 14 5.41 15.62 -7.75
N ASP A 15 5.25 16.83 -7.27
CA ASP A 15 4.51 17.88 -7.95
C ASP A 15 5.24 18.37 -9.22
N GLN A 16 6.58 18.29 -9.22
CA GLN A 16 7.43 18.61 -10.37
C GLN A 16 7.65 17.41 -11.31
N HIS A 17 7.10 16.25 -11.00
CA HIS A 17 7.26 15.02 -11.81
C HIS A 17 8.73 14.64 -12.03
N VAL A 18 9.55 14.75 -11.00
CA VAL A 18 10.99 14.42 -11.07
C VAL A 18 11.17 12.91 -11.27
N GLY A 19 11.71 12.50 -12.41
CA GLY A 19 12.06 11.12 -12.68
C GLY A 19 13.34 10.71 -11.96
N GLY A 20 13.33 9.51 -11.34
CA GLY A 20 14.51 8.94 -10.70
C GLY A 20 14.97 9.61 -9.40
N GLY A 21 14.20 10.54 -8.85
CA GLY A 21 14.47 11.21 -7.58
C GLY A 21 14.08 10.36 -6.36
N LEU A 22 14.20 10.96 -5.18
CA LEU A 22 13.89 10.29 -3.91
C LEU A 22 12.42 9.86 -3.83
N TYR A 23 11.49 10.75 -4.23
CA TYR A 23 10.06 10.42 -4.27
C TYR A 23 9.78 9.23 -5.18
N TYR A 24 10.27 9.26 -6.42
CA TYR A 24 10.08 8.19 -7.40
C TYR A 24 10.59 6.83 -6.87
N ASN A 25 11.84 6.81 -6.40
CA ASN A 25 12.44 5.57 -5.88
C ASN A 25 11.72 5.08 -4.62
N SER A 26 11.29 5.97 -3.74
CA SER A 26 10.51 5.60 -2.55
C SER A 26 9.17 4.97 -2.93
N GLN A 27 8.45 5.52 -3.90
CA GLN A 27 7.20 4.95 -4.39
C GLN A 27 7.38 3.51 -4.88
N ILE A 28 8.38 3.28 -5.74
CA ILE A 28 8.64 1.95 -6.31
C ILE A 28 9.05 0.96 -5.24
N LEU A 29 10.01 1.31 -4.38
CA LEU A 29 10.54 0.41 -3.35
C LEU A 29 9.50 0.06 -2.30
N PHE A 30 8.72 1.03 -1.81
CA PHE A 30 7.69 0.75 -0.82
C PHE A 30 6.58 -0.11 -1.39
N ALA A 31 6.09 0.20 -2.58
CA ALA A 31 5.03 -0.58 -3.21
C ALA A 31 5.50 -2.01 -3.49
N TYR A 32 6.67 -2.18 -4.09
CA TYR A 32 7.21 -3.51 -4.36
C TYR A 32 7.41 -4.32 -3.07
N ASN A 33 8.15 -3.79 -2.10
CA ASN A 33 8.48 -4.56 -0.90
C ASN A 33 7.24 -4.91 -0.07
N SER A 34 6.34 -3.95 0.14
CA SER A 34 5.12 -4.19 0.91
C SER A 34 4.22 -5.23 0.25
N ASN A 35 4.01 -5.12 -1.06
CA ASN A 35 3.14 -6.06 -1.79
C ASN A 35 3.80 -7.43 -1.96
N HIS A 36 5.11 -7.50 -2.17
CA HIS A 36 5.84 -8.76 -2.25
C HIS A 36 5.73 -9.56 -0.94
N MET A 37 5.83 -8.89 0.21
CA MET A 37 5.62 -9.52 1.53
C MET A 37 4.19 -10.07 1.69
N GLU A 38 3.21 -9.46 1.04
CA GLU A 38 1.80 -9.89 1.03
C GLU A 38 1.49 -10.92 -0.08
N GLY A 39 2.50 -11.37 -0.82
CA GLY A 39 2.39 -12.41 -1.84
C GLY A 39 2.16 -11.92 -3.27
N SER A 40 2.35 -10.65 -3.56
CA SER A 40 2.32 -10.15 -4.94
C SER A 40 3.43 -10.77 -5.79
N THR A 41 3.11 -11.06 -7.02
CA THR A 41 4.03 -11.67 -8.01
C THR A 41 4.68 -10.66 -8.96
N LEU A 42 4.33 -9.36 -8.85
CA LEU A 42 4.95 -8.32 -9.67
C LEU A 42 6.44 -8.15 -9.33
N SER A 43 7.27 -8.02 -10.36
CA SER A 43 8.69 -7.70 -10.22
C SER A 43 8.90 -6.21 -9.88
N PRO A 44 10.09 -5.79 -9.43
CA PRO A 44 10.42 -4.37 -9.28
C PRO A 44 10.25 -3.58 -10.57
N GLU A 45 10.65 -4.17 -11.70
CA GLU A 45 10.53 -3.58 -13.04
C GLU A 45 9.07 -3.41 -13.46
N GLN A 46 8.23 -4.39 -13.20
CA GLN A 46 6.78 -4.32 -13.44
C GLN A 46 6.11 -3.29 -12.53
N THR A 47 6.54 -3.18 -11.28
CA THR A 47 6.08 -2.16 -10.36
C THR A 47 6.41 -0.75 -10.88
N ALA A 48 7.65 -0.54 -11.35
CA ALA A 48 8.06 0.72 -11.96
C ALA A 48 7.29 1.02 -13.25
N GLN A 49 7.07 0.01 -14.10
CA GLN A 49 6.29 0.14 -15.32
C GLN A 49 4.86 0.61 -15.01
N LEU A 50 4.22 -0.02 -14.02
CA LEU A 50 2.87 0.35 -13.59
C LEU A 50 2.81 1.79 -13.07
N PHE A 51 3.81 2.22 -12.29
CA PHE A 51 3.91 3.59 -11.81
C PHE A 51 4.06 4.60 -12.95
N ASN A 52 4.93 4.30 -13.92
CA ASN A 52 5.26 5.22 -15.01
C ASN A 52 4.15 5.32 -16.07
N THR A 53 3.44 4.24 -16.34
CA THR A 53 2.56 4.12 -17.51
C THR A 53 1.10 3.82 -17.18
N GLY A 54 0.81 3.40 -15.95
CA GLY A 54 -0.52 2.90 -15.57
C GLY A 54 -0.85 1.52 -16.15
N ALA A 55 0.11 0.85 -16.77
CA ALA A 55 -0.04 -0.47 -17.36
C ALA A 55 1.13 -1.37 -16.99
N VAL A 56 0.92 -2.66 -17.05
CA VAL A 56 1.95 -3.68 -16.83
C VAL A 56 1.79 -4.82 -17.81
N LEU A 57 2.91 -5.32 -18.31
CA LEU A 57 2.95 -6.45 -19.24
C LEU A 57 3.63 -7.65 -18.56
N PRO A 58 3.18 -8.89 -18.89
CA PRO A 58 3.89 -10.07 -18.44
C PRO A 58 5.28 -10.13 -19.09
N ASP A 59 6.25 -10.67 -18.35
CA ASP A 59 7.62 -10.81 -18.86
C ASP A 59 7.71 -11.88 -19.95
N ASN A 60 6.85 -12.91 -19.87
CA ASN A 60 6.73 -13.97 -20.86
C ASN A 60 5.28 -14.16 -21.29
N ILE A 61 5.07 -14.70 -22.49
CA ILE A 61 3.74 -14.90 -23.08
C ILE A 61 2.82 -15.82 -22.26
N ASN A 62 3.41 -16.69 -21.43
CA ASN A 62 2.67 -17.63 -20.58
C ASN A 62 2.53 -17.15 -19.12
N ASP A 63 3.09 -16.01 -18.79
CA ASP A 63 2.98 -15.46 -17.46
C ASP A 63 1.62 -14.79 -17.27
N GLU A 64 1.02 -14.99 -16.10
CA GLU A 64 -0.23 -14.35 -15.72
C GLU A 64 0.04 -13.20 -14.75
N ILE A 65 -0.61 -12.08 -15.00
CA ILE A 65 -0.62 -10.96 -14.07
C ILE A 65 -1.97 -10.96 -13.35
N ARG A 66 -1.93 -11.07 -12.02
CA ARG A 66 -3.11 -11.08 -11.19
C ARG A 66 -3.70 -9.68 -11.07
N ALA A 67 -5.01 -9.56 -11.24
CA ALA A 67 -5.72 -8.28 -11.12
C ALA A 67 -5.55 -7.64 -9.73
N ASP A 68 -5.56 -8.45 -8.66
CA ASP A 68 -5.33 -7.96 -7.30
C ASP A 68 -3.93 -7.37 -7.13
N ASP A 69 -2.90 -7.97 -7.71
CA ASP A 69 -1.53 -7.47 -7.63
C ASP A 69 -1.41 -6.07 -8.28
N VAL A 70 -2.08 -5.86 -9.40
CA VAL A 70 -2.15 -4.55 -10.09
C VAL A 70 -2.91 -3.53 -9.25
N ALA A 71 -4.08 -3.91 -8.74
CA ALA A 71 -4.90 -3.04 -7.91
C ALA A 71 -4.19 -2.64 -6.62
N GLU A 72 -3.61 -3.60 -5.89
CA GLU A 72 -2.89 -3.33 -4.63
C GLU A 72 -1.64 -2.46 -4.86
N THR A 73 -0.92 -2.67 -5.95
CA THR A 73 0.26 -1.85 -6.27
C THR A 73 -0.14 -0.42 -6.62
N THR A 74 -1.15 -0.24 -7.45
CA THR A 74 -1.71 1.10 -7.75
C THR A 74 -2.23 1.79 -6.50
N ASN A 75 -2.93 1.05 -5.64
CA ASN A 75 -3.44 1.56 -4.37
C ASN A 75 -2.31 1.98 -3.44
N HIS A 76 -1.18 1.27 -3.45
CA HIS A 76 -0.03 1.63 -2.63
C HIS A 76 0.55 2.98 -3.07
N PHE A 77 0.64 3.25 -4.37
CA PHE A 77 1.07 4.56 -4.87
C PHE A 77 0.12 5.68 -4.40
N ASN A 78 -1.18 5.44 -4.48
CA ASN A 78 -2.19 6.39 -4.03
C ASN A 78 -2.15 6.59 -2.50
N ALA A 79 -1.97 5.51 -1.75
CA ALA A 79 -1.84 5.55 -0.29
C ALA A 79 -0.59 6.33 0.15
N PHE A 80 0.54 6.15 -0.52
CA PHE A 80 1.76 6.90 -0.24
C PHE A 80 1.56 8.41 -0.46
N ASN A 81 0.93 8.79 -1.56
CA ASN A 81 0.58 10.19 -1.83
C ASN A 81 -0.38 10.75 -0.78
N TRP A 82 -1.39 9.97 -0.42
CA TRP A 82 -2.35 10.36 0.62
C TRP A 82 -1.67 10.58 1.98
N VAL A 83 -0.73 9.71 2.36
CA VAL A 83 0.07 9.88 3.59
C VAL A 83 0.89 11.15 3.55
N LEU A 84 1.55 11.47 2.43
CA LEU A 84 2.30 12.72 2.29
C LEU A 84 1.41 13.95 2.50
N ASP A 85 0.18 13.91 1.99
CA ASP A 85 -0.77 15.03 2.11
C ASP A 85 -1.39 15.15 3.50
N HIS A 86 -1.38 14.07 4.31
CA HIS A 86 -1.94 14.00 5.66
C HIS A 86 -0.86 13.83 6.74
N ILE A 87 0.40 14.15 6.43
CA ILE A 87 1.55 13.87 7.32
C ILE A 87 1.47 14.63 8.66
N ASP A 88 0.82 15.77 8.68
CA ASP A 88 0.67 16.60 9.87
C ASP A 88 -0.64 16.30 10.64
N ASP A 89 -1.47 15.40 10.12
CA ASP A 89 -2.69 14.97 10.79
C ASP A 89 -2.39 14.00 11.95
N PRO A 90 -3.20 14.02 13.00
CA PRO A 90 -3.01 13.10 14.12
C PRO A 90 -3.25 11.65 13.69
N VAL A 91 -2.38 10.75 14.16
CA VAL A 91 -2.58 9.30 13.96
C VAL A 91 -3.67 8.83 14.90
N ASN A 92 -4.82 8.50 14.32
CA ASN A 92 -6.00 8.03 15.03
C ASN A 92 -6.71 6.92 14.25
N LYS A 93 -7.79 6.37 14.83
CA LYS A 93 -8.61 5.33 14.21
C LYS A 93 -9.07 5.71 12.80
N SER A 94 -9.57 6.92 12.63
CA SER A 94 -10.11 7.38 11.34
C SER A 94 -9.03 7.37 10.26
N LEU A 95 -7.84 7.87 10.56
CA LEU A 95 -6.71 7.90 9.62
C LEU A 95 -6.28 6.48 9.21
N VAL A 96 -6.15 5.58 10.17
CA VAL A 96 -5.76 4.18 9.92
C VAL A 96 -6.82 3.46 9.07
N CYS A 97 -8.09 3.62 9.39
CA CYS A 97 -9.19 3.02 8.63
C CYS A 97 -9.28 3.58 7.20
N SER A 98 -9.06 4.88 7.03
CA SER A 98 -9.01 5.52 5.70
C SER A 98 -7.88 4.97 4.85
N LEU A 99 -6.69 4.84 5.43
CA LEU A 99 -5.53 4.26 4.74
C LEU A 99 -5.78 2.80 4.32
N HIS A 100 -6.35 1.99 5.22
CA HIS A 100 -6.73 0.61 4.89
C HIS A 100 -7.75 0.56 3.74
N GLY A 101 -8.75 1.45 3.76
CA GLY A 101 -9.72 1.57 2.67
C GLY A 101 -9.08 1.91 1.32
N ILE A 102 -8.08 2.80 1.31
CA ILE A 102 -7.34 3.14 0.09
C ILE A 102 -6.56 1.91 -0.43
N LEU A 103 -5.84 1.21 0.45
CA LEU A 103 -5.00 0.07 0.08
C LEU A 103 -5.79 -1.10 -0.53
N LYS A 104 -7.04 -1.29 -0.13
CA LYS A 104 -7.85 -2.44 -0.55
C LYS A 104 -8.91 -2.12 -1.61
N ARG A 105 -8.98 -0.87 -2.07
CA ARG A 105 -9.95 -0.45 -3.09
C ARG A 105 -9.75 -1.22 -4.40
N GLY A 106 -10.85 -1.74 -4.95
CA GLY A 106 -10.84 -2.48 -6.23
C GLY A 106 -10.19 -3.86 -6.18
N THR A 107 -9.82 -4.34 -4.99
CA THR A 107 -9.30 -5.70 -4.80
C THR A 107 -10.45 -6.68 -4.54
N SER A 108 -10.18 -7.99 -4.67
CA SER A 108 -11.13 -9.04 -4.31
C SER A 108 -11.57 -9.01 -2.84
N GLN A 109 -10.82 -8.32 -1.99
CA GLN A 109 -11.11 -8.20 -0.56
C GLN A 109 -12.06 -7.03 -0.21
N GLU A 110 -12.26 -6.08 -1.12
CA GLU A 110 -12.99 -4.84 -0.82
C GLU A 110 -14.39 -5.10 -0.27
N PHE A 111 -15.10 -6.05 -0.85
CA PHE A 111 -16.48 -6.39 -0.45
C PHE A 111 -16.57 -7.70 0.33
N ASP A 112 -15.46 -8.29 0.74
CA ASP A 112 -15.48 -9.45 1.62
C ASP A 112 -15.86 -9.02 3.04
N ALA A 113 -17.03 -9.46 3.50
CA ALA A 113 -17.57 -9.11 4.81
C ALA A 113 -16.63 -9.49 5.97
N ASN A 114 -15.81 -10.52 5.81
CA ASN A 114 -14.88 -10.97 6.84
C ASN A 114 -13.61 -10.09 6.93
N ARG A 115 -13.33 -9.33 5.89
CA ARG A 115 -12.13 -8.46 5.84
C ARG A 115 -12.38 -7.08 6.44
N ASN A 116 -13.63 -6.63 6.43
CA ASN A 116 -14.03 -5.32 6.95
C ASN A 116 -13.13 -4.17 6.50
N VAL A 117 -12.91 -4.07 5.19
CA VAL A 117 -12.05 -3.04 4.60
C VAL A 117 -12.52 -1.64 5.01
N GLY A 118 -11.59 -0.80 5.46
CA GLY A 118 -11.89 0.52 6.00
C GLY A 118 -12.33 0.52 7.48
N GLY A 119 -12.30 -0.63 8.15
CA GLY A 119 -12.59 -0.79 9.57
C GLY A 119 -11.58 -1.69 10.27
N TYR A 120 -11.80 -1.94 11.54
CA TYR A 120 -11.02 -2.90 12.30
C TYR A 120 -11.49 -4.33 12.01
N LYS A 121 -10.63 -5.30 12.32
CA LYS A 121 -10.93 -6.71 12.12
C LYS A 121 -12.19 -7.13 12.91
N ILE A 122 -12.98 -7.97 12.28
CA ILE A 122 -14.20 -8.55 12.88
C ILE A 122 -14.12 -10.07 13.06
N VAL A 123 -13.02 -10.67 12.55
CA VAL A 123 -12.72 -12.09 12.73
C VAL A 123 -11.40 -12.25 13.46
N PRO A 124 -11.23 -13.31 14.28
CA PRO A 124 -9.95 -13.61 14.91
C PRO A 124 -8.88 -13.93 13.88
N ASN A 125 -7.66 -13.50 14.13
CA ASN A 125 -6.47 -13.84 13.34
C ASN A 125 -5.48 -14.63 14.20
N VAL A 126 -4.76 -15.55 13.54
CA VAL A 126 -3.70 -16.35 14.15
C VAL A 126 -2.43 -16.15 13.33
N ILE A 127 -1.29 -16.09 14.01
CA ILE A 127 0.02 -16.10 13.35
C ILE A 127 0.36 -17.54 13.02
N SER A 128 0.19 -17.93 11.76
CA SER A 128 0.24 -19.32 11.30
C SER A 128 1.61 -20.00 11.47
N GLN A 129 2.68 -19.23 11.54
CA GLN A 129 4.04 -19.76 11.70
C GLN A 129 4.46 -19.98 13.17
N LEU A 130 3.64 -19.51 14.11
CA LEU A 130 3.89 -19.61 15.54
C LEU A 130 2.68 -20.26 16.20
N GLU A 131 2.74 -21.57 16.41
CA GLU A 131 1.65 -22.32 17.03
C GLU A 131 1.23 -21.70 18.37
N GLY A 132 -0.06 -21.46 18.54
CA GLY A 132 -0.65 -20.95 19.77
C GLY A 132 -0.55 -19.44 19.99
N ILE A 133 0.01 -18.66 19.05
CA ILE A 133 0.00 -17.21 19.14
C ILE A 133 -1.20 -16.65 18.38
N HIS A 134 -2.13 -16.09 19.13
CA HIS A 134 -3.30 -15.40 18.60
C HIS A 134 -3.09 -13.89 18.67
N THR A 135 -3.58 -13.18 17.67
CA THR A 135 -3.67 -11.72 17.74
C THR A 135 -4.81 -11.31 18.69
N VAL A 136 -4.82 -10.06 19.11
CA VAL A 136 -5.92 -9.50 19.93
C VAL A 136 -7.26 -9.84 19.28
N LEU A 137 -8.22 -10.32 20.08
CA LEU A 137 -9.57 -10.64 19.60
C LEU A 137 -10.28 -9.38 19.08
N PRO A 138 -11.21 -9.50 18.11
CA PRO A 138 -11.93 -8.35 17.58
C PRO A 138 -12.65 -7.52 18.65
N ALA A 139 -13.20 -8.17 19.68
CA ALA A 139 -13.88 -7.50 20.79
C ALA A 139 -12.94 -6.67 21.68
N ASP A 140 -11.64 -6.99 21.69
CA ASP A 140 -10.63 -6.38 22.55
C ASP A 140 -9.81 -5.32 21.81
N VAL A 141 -10.06 -5.09 20.53
CA VAL A 141 -9.40 -4.01 19.77
C VAL A 141 -9.93 -2.66 20.27
N PRO A 142 -9.06 -1.74 20.74
CA PRO A 142 -9.49 -0.43 21.22
C PRO A 142 -10.26 0.35 20.14
N LEU A 143 -11.37 0.91 20.54
CA LEU A 143 -12.20 1.79 19.68
C LEU A 143 -11.66 3.21 19.68
#